data_7f1f82135367970ba79d14cddb844f3e
#
_entry.id   7f1f82135367970ba79d14cddb844f3e
#
_cell.length_a   1.000
_cell.length_b   1.000
_cell.length_c   1.000
_cell.angle_alpha   90.00
_cell.angle_beta   90.00
_cell.angle_gamma   90.00
#
_symmetry.space_group_name_H-M   'P 1'
#
loop_
_entity.id
_entity.type
_entity.pdbx_description
1 polymer ?
#
loop_
_entity_poly.entity_id
_entity_poly.type
_entity_poly.pdbx_seq_one_letter_code
_entity_poly.pdbx_strand_id
1 'polypeptide(L)'
;MPEPLGDPLNEKLIKRRTAYTYEVKAGEYIQIIDPAGRQCSDFLAFDKAKLDERIESIIDATATRTFMGAAYPAPGLFSKFFDSDHDPMIEVVRDTVGRHDTFNYACTAKYYEDMGYFGHINCSENFNYALKNMK
;
A
#
# COMPACT_ATOMS: atom_id res chain seq x y z
N MET A 1 -0.40 4.48 -21.13
CA MET A 1 -0.85 4.11 -19.77
C MET A 1 -1.53 2.75 -19.86
N PRO A 2 -1.44 1.89 -18.85
CA PRO A 2 -2.20 0.64 -18.85
C PRO A 2 -3.70 0.95 -18.89
N GLU A 3 -4.45 0.15 -19.64
CA GLU A 3 -5.91 0.29 -19.68
C GLU A 3 -6.52 0.09 -18.28
N PRO A 4 -7.47 0.94 -17.89
CA PRO A 4 -8.20 0.73 -16.63
C PRO A 4 -9.03 -0.56 -16.70
N LEU A 5 -9.33 -1.14 -15.55
CA LEU A 5 -10.21 -2.32 -15.45
C LEU A 5 -11.68 -1.99 -15.74
N GLY A 6 -12.02 -0.72 -15.74
CA GLY A 6 -13.36 -0.18 -15.98
C GLY A 6 -13.34 1.34 -15.82
N ASP A 7 -14.51 1.95 -15.86
CA ASP A 7 -14.64 3.38 -15.57
C ASP A 7 -14.31 3.65 -14.10
N PRO A 8 -13.42 4.60 -13.80
CA PRO A 8 -13.01 4.86 -12.43
C PRO A 8 -14.14 5.48 -11.62
N LEU A 9 -14.42 4.94 -10.44
CA LEU A 9 -15.32 5.53 -9.45
C LEU A 9 -14.71 6.80 -8.84
N ASN A 10 -13.39 6.81 -8.70
CA ASN A 10 -12.60 7.92 -8.20
C ASN A 10 -11.22 7.88 -8.83
N GLU A 11 -10.69 9.05 -9.17
CA GLU A 11 -9.32 9.21 -9.68
C GLU A 11 -8.63 10.31 -8.90
N LYS A 12 -7.42 10.02 -8.42
CA LYS A 12 -6.64 10.97 -7.63
C LYS A 12 -5.18 10.97 -8.05
N LEU A 13 -4.69 12.12 -8.47
CA LEU A 13 -3.25 12.33 -8.64
C LEU A 13 -2.62 12.60 -7.28
N ILE A 14 -1.80 11.68 -6.80
CA ILE A 14 -1.02 11.83 -5.58
C ILE A 14 0.29 12.53 -5.93
N LYS A 15 0.48 13.72 -5.40
CA LYS A 15 1.72 14.48 -5.62
C LYS A 15 2.87 13.82 -4.88
N ARG A 16 4.09 13.96 -5.42
CA ARG A 16 5.30 13.49 -4.73
C ARG A 16 5.39 14.01 -3.30
N ARG A 17 5.87 13.20 -2.39
CA ARG A 17 6.03 13.51 -0.96
C ARG A 17 4.71 13.75 -0.22
N THR A 18 3.61 13.21 -0.73
CA THR A 18 2.30 13.26 -0.06
C THR A 18 1.72 11.86 0.03
N ALA A 19 0.67 11.71 0.84
CA ALA A 19 -0.13 10.50 0.90
C ALA A 19 -1.61 10.81 0.71
N TYR A 20 -2.36 9.79 0.33
CA TYR A 20 -3.80 9.86 0.17
C TYR A 20 -4.43 8.58 0.73
N THR A 21 -5.48 8.75 1.51
CA THR A 21 -6.23 7.65 2.13
C THR A 21 -7.68 7.69 1.68
N TYR A 22 -8.28 6.55 1.40
CA TYR A 22 -9.67 6.40 0.99
C TYR A 22 -10.18 5.01 1.35
N GLU A 23 -11.50 4.87 1.40
CA GLU A 23 -12.16 3.59 1.64
C GLU A 23 -12.43 2.88 0.33
N VAL A 24 -12.25 1.55 0.34
CA VAL A 24 -12.54 0.65 -0.77
C VAL A 24 -13.42 -0.47 -0.25
N LYS A 25 -14.50 -0.76 -0.94
CA LYS A 25 -15.44 -1.83 -0.57
C LYS A 25 -15.01 -3.16 -1.16
N ALA A 26 -15.44 -4.24 -0.52
CA ALA A 26 -15.24 -5.57 -1.07
C ALA A 26 -15.81 -5.68 -2.49
N GLY A 27 -15.02 -6.21 -3.41
CA GLY A 27 -15.37 -6.34 -4.83
C GLY A 27 -14.98 -5.13 -5.70
N GLU A 28 -14.54 -4.02 -5.11
CA GLU A 28 -13.98 -2.91 -5.86
C GLU A 28 -12.49 -3.14 -6.19
N TYR A 29 -11.99 -2.45 -7.21
CA TYR A 29 -10.60 -2.55 -7.66
C TYR A 29 -9.83 -1.27 -7.35
N ILE A 30 -8.59 -1.45 -6.96
CA ILE A 30 -7.61 -0.37 -6.80
C ILE A 30 -6.61 -0.49 -7.94
N GLN A 31 -6.37 0.60 -8.67
CA GLN A 31 -5.32 0.65 -9.67
C GLN A 31 -4.33 1.75 -9.30
N ILE A 32 -3.07 1.37 -9.11
CA ILE A 32 -1.98 2.30 -8.85
C ILE A 32 -1.20 2.47 -10.16
N ILE A 33 -1.11 3.70 -10.65
CA ILE A 33 -0.46 4.03 -11.91
C ILE A 33 0.73 4.95 -11.63
N ASP A 34 1.89 4.61 -12.17
CA ASP A 34 3.04 5.51 -12.26
C ASP A 34 3.06 6.19 -13.63
N PRO A 35 2.50 7.42 -13.77
CA PRO A 35 2.35 8.06 -15.06
C PRO A 35 3.67 8.53 -15.68
N ALA A 36 4.67 8.78 -14.85
CA ALA A 36 5.99 9.23 -15.29
C ALA A 36 7.00 8.09 -15.50
N GLY A 37 6.72 6.92 -14.94
CA GLY A 37 7.66 5.82 -14.83
C GLY A 37 8.82 6.11 -13.86
N ARG A 38 9.45 5.05 -13.32
CA ARG A 38 10.59 5.15 -12.40
C ARG A 38 10.29 5.86 -11.07
N GLN A 39 9.02 5.90 -10.67
CA GLN A 39 8.59 6.38 -9.35
C GLN A 39 8.28 5.20 -8.45
N CYS A 40 8.49 5.37 -7.16
CA CYS A 40 8.09 4.42 -6.14
C CYS A 40 6.89 4.98 -5.38
N SER A 41 5.93 4.12 -5.08
CA SER A 41 4.82 4.45 -4.18
C SER A 41 4.71 3.39 -3.09
N ASP A 42 4.60 3.83 -1.85
CA ASP A 42 4.33 2.96 -0.73
C ASP A 42 2.82 2.71 -0.63
N PHE A 43 2.45 1.49 -0.28
CA PHE A 43 1.05 1.08 -0.18
C PHE A 43 0.80 0.39 1.16
N LEU A 44 -0.25 0.84 1.87
CA LEU A 44 -0.78 0.20 3.07
C LEU A 44 -2.28 -0.02 2.90
N ALA A 45 -2.80 -1.08 3.51
CA ALA A 45 -4.24 -1.32 3.61
C ALA A 45 -4.58 -1.82 5.01
N PHE A 46 -5.71 -1.34 5.53
CA PHE A 46 -6.25 -1.69 6.83
C PHE A 46 -7.63 -2.33 6.65
N ASP A 47 -7.96 -3.29 7.51
CA ASP A 47 -9.33 -3.72 7.67
C ASP A 47 -10.13 -2.61 8.35
N LYS A 48 -11.04 -1.99 7.60
CA LYS A 48 -11.83 -0.84 8.09
C LYS A 48 -12.73 -1.22 9.26
N ALA A 49 -13.36 -2.39 9.23
CA ALA A 49 -14.26 -2.82 10.29
C ALA A 49 -13.51 -3.01 11.61
N LYS A 50 -12.34 -3.66 11.57
CA LYS A 50 -11.48 -3.81 12.74
C LYS A 50 -10.93 -2.45 13.21
N LEU A 51 -10.54 -1.58 12.28
CA LEU A 51 -10.03 -0.24 12.62
C LEU A 51 -11.10 0.62 13.32
N ASP A 52 -12.36 0.52 12.93
CA ASP A 52 -13.48 1.20 13.59
C ASP A 52 -13.70 0.71 15.02
N GLU A 53 -13.36 -0.54 15.30
CA GLU A 53 -13.34 -1.14 16.63
C GLU A 53 -12.04 -0.86 17.40
N ARG A 54 -11.13 -0.05 16.85
CA ARG A 54 -9.81 0.27 17.37
C ARG A 54 -8.85 -0.93 17.43
N ILE A 55 -9.08 -1.91 16.56
CA ILE A 55 -8.20 -3.05 16.35
C ILE A 55 -7.38 -2.77 15.09
N GLU A 56 -6.06 -2.76 15.23
CA GLU A 56 -5.18 -2.62 14.09
C GLU A 56 -5.09 -3.96 13.36
N SER A 57 -5.57 -3.98 12.13
CA SER A 57 -5.36 -5.09 11.20
C SER A 57 -4.92 -4.50 9.87
N ILE A 58 -3.68 -4.74 9.53
CA ILE A 58 -2.98 -4.19 8.37
C ILE A 58 -2.44 -5.32 7.50
N ILE A 59 -2.27 -5.10 6.22
CA ILE A 59 -1.54 -6.06 5.38
C ILE A 59 -0.15 -6.29 5.98
N ASP A 60 0.20 -7.56 6.16
CA ASP A 60 1.44 -7.99 6.75
C ASP A 60 2.36 -8.62 5.69
N ALA A 61 3.53 -8.03 5.52
CA ALA A 61 4.48 -8.47 4.50
C ALA A 61 5.05 -9.86 4.80
N THR A 62 5.27 -10.19 6.08
CA THR A 62 5.82 -11.48 6.48
C THR A 62 4.79 -12.60 6.32
N ALA A 63 3.55 -12.39 6.77
CA ALA A 63 2.45 -13.32 6.54
C ALA A 63 2.22 -13.54 5.05
N THR A 64 2.17 -12.47 4.27
CA THR A 64 2.01 -12.52 2.81
C THR A 64 3.09 -13.36 2.14
N ARG A 65 4.36 -13.11 2.42
CA ARG A 65 5.48 -13.90 1.87
C ARG A 65 5.42 -15.37 2.28
N THR A 66 5.05 -15.62 3.52
CA THR A 66 4.94 -16.98 4.05
C THR A 66 3.87 -17.78 3.31
N PHE A 67 2.67 -17.22 3.15
CA PHE A 67 1.56 -17.92 2.50
C PHE A 67 1.71 -17.99 0.98
N MET A 68 2.31 -16.97 0.37
CA MET A 68 2.51 -16.95 -1.08
C MET A 68 3.78 -17.70 -1.51
N GLY A 69 4.73 -17.95 -0.61
CA GLY A 69 6.00 -18.57 -0.96
C GLY A 69 6.83 -17.75 -1.96
N ALA A 70 6.61 -16.44 -2.00
CA ALA A 70 7.21 -15.51 -2.95
C ALA A 70 7.51 -14.17 -2.29
N ALA A 71 8.39 -13.38 -2.89
CA ALA A 71 8.76 -12.07 -2.37
C ALA A 71 7.58 -11.06 -2.35
N TYR A 72 6.65 -11.20 -3.28
CA TYR A 72 5.42 -10.41 -3.36
C TYR A 72 4.35 -11.17 -4.15
N PRO A 73 3.05 -10.89 -3.92
CA PRO A 73 1.97 -11.47 -4.70
C PRO A 73 1.99 -11.01 -6.16
N ALA A 74 1.62 -11.92 -7.06
CA ALA A 74 1.48 -11.66 -8.48
C ALA A 74 0.19 -12.31 -9.02
N PRO A 75 -0.36 -11.85 -10.15
CA PRO A 75 -1.57 -12.46 -10.71
C PRO A 75 -1.45 -13.97 -10.88
N GLY A 76 -2.50 -14.70 -10.50
CA GLY A 76 -2.56 -16.15 -10.60
C GLY A 76 -2.68 -16.85 -9.24
N LEU A 77 -2.02 -17.98 -9.06
CA LEU A 77 -2.18 -18.82 -7.87
C LEU A 77 -1.71 -18.13 -6.57
N PHE A 78 -0.66 -17.33 -6.65
CA PHE A 78 -0.04 -16.66 -5.50
C PHE A 78 -0.28 -15.15 -5.55
N SER A 79 -1.56 -14.75 -5.48
CA SER A 79 -2.00 -13.39 -5.80
C SER A 79 -2.45 -12.54 -4.60
N LYS A 80 -2.39 -13.07 -3.37
CA LYS A 80 -3.06 -12.43 -2.23
C LYS A 80 -2.11 -11.77 -1.25
N PHE A 81 -2.51 -10.62 -0.75
CA PHE A 81 -1.97 -10.02 0.46
C PHE A 81 -2.80 -10.46 1.66
N PHE A 82 -2.11 -10.81 2.74
CA PHE A 82 -2.70 -11.24 4.02
C PHE A 82 -2.46 -10.19 5.10
N ASP A 83 -3.37 -10.12 6.05
CA ASP A 83 -3.19 -9.32 7.26
C ASP A 83 -2.38 -10.09 8.34
N SER A 84 -2.17 -9.43 9.49
CA SER A 84 -1.47 -10.00 10.63
C SER A 84 -2.23 -11.15 11.31
N ASP A 85 -3.53 -11.29 11.07
CA ASP A 85 -4.36 -12.40 11.54
C ASP A 85 -4.38 -13.57 10.54
N HIS A 86 -3.67 -13.43 9.42
CA HIS A 86 -3.56 -14.40 8.33
C HIS A 86 -4.82 -14.51 7.47
N ASP A 87 -5.63 -13.47 7.46
CA ASP A 87 -6.79 -13.37 6.59
C ASP A 87 -6.43 -12.69 5.25
N PRO A 88 -6.95 -13.17 4.11
CA PRO A 88 -6.70 -12.53 2.82
C PRO A 88 -7.46 -11.21 2.71
N MET A 89 -6.77 -10.12 2.39
CA MET A 89 -7.35 -8.79 2.28
C MET A 89 -7.48 -8.29 0.85
N ILE A 90 -6.47 -8.47 0.03
CA ILE A 90 -6.37 -7.91 -1.32
C ILE A 90 -5.83 -8.98 -2.26
N GLU A 91 -6.37 -9.03 -3.47
CA GLU A 91 -5.89 -9.91 -4.53
C GLU A 91 -5.30 -9.08 -5.68
N VAL A 92 -4.11 -9.46 -6.14
CA VAL A 92 -3.46 -8.86 -7.30
C VAL A 92 -4.03 -9.50 -8.57
N VAL A 93 -4.81 -8.75 -9.32
CA VAL A 93 -5.44 -9.25 -10.56
C VAL A 93 -4.66 -8.85 -11.82
N ARG A 94 -3.88 -7.77 -11.75
CA ARG A 94 -3.01 -7.32 -12.85
C ARG A 94 -1.77 -6.65 -12.27
N ASP A 95 -0.63 -6.97 -12.84
CA ASP A 95 0.64 -6.33 -12.54
C ASP A 95 1.45 -6.18 -13.84
N THR A 96 1.77 -4.96 -14.20
CA THR A 96 2.59 -4.65 -15.39
C THR A 96 4.00 -4.19 -15.02
N VAL A 97 4.29 -4.06 -13.74
CA VAL A 97 5.60 -3.65 -13.20
C VAL A 97 6.47 -4.87 -12.92
N GLY A 98 5.90 -5.90 -12.28
CA GLY A 98 6.55 -7.17 -12.00
C GLY A 98 7.75 -7.08 -11.05
N ARG A 99 7.85 -6.00 -10.27
CA ARG A 99 8.91 -5.81 -9.29
C ARG A 99 8.42 -4.94 -8.13
N HIS A 100 8.32 -5.55 -6.95
CA HIS A 100 7.85 -4.91 -5.73
C HIS A 100 8.73 -5.29 -4.54
N ASP A 101 8.83 -4.40 -3.57
CA ASP A 101 9.57 -4.62 -2.33
C ASP A 101 8.57 -4.78 -1.17
N THR A 102 8.63 -5.92 -0.50
CA THR A 102 7.86 -6.22 0.71
C THR A 102 8.76 -6.42 1.93
N PHE A 103 10.06 -6.14 1.82
CA PHE A 103 11.04 -6.37 2.89
C PHE A 103 11.36 -5.11 3.68
N ASN A 104 11.32 -3.94 3.02
CA ASN A 104 11.60 -2.68 3.67
C ASN A 104 10.36 -2.11 4.36
N TYR A 105 10.56 -1.55 5.53
CA TYR A 105 9.52 -0.78 6.22
C TYR A 105 9.46 0.66 5.69
N ALA A 106 8.36 1.35 6.00
CA ALA A 106 8.23 2.77 5.70
C ALA A 106 9.34 3.60 6.36
N CYS A 107 10.02 4.43 5.60
CA CYS A 107 11.10 5.27 6.13
C CYS A 107 10.60 6.22 7.22
N THR A 108 11.47 6.52 8.19
CA THR A 108 11.18 7.34 9.37
C THR A 108 12.07 8.57 9.44
N ALA A 109 11.67 9.56 10.25
CA ALA A 109 12.51 10.72 10.54
C ALA A 109 13.89 10.32 11.05
N LYS A 110 13.95 9.39 12.01
CA LYS A 110 15.20 8.89 12.58
C LYS A 110 16.15 8.33 11.52
N TYR A 111 15.64 7.57 10.54
CA TYR A 111 16.46 7.05 9.45
C TYR A 111 17.20 8.17 8.69
N TYR A 112 16.51 9.27 8.39
CA TYR A 112 17.13 10.40 7.71
C TYR A 112 18.04 11.23 8.62
N GLU A 113 17.66 11.43 9.88
CA GLU A 113 18.47 12.14 10.87
C GLU A 113 19.81 11.44 11.11
N ASP A 114 19.82 10.12 11.21
CA ASP A 114 21.04 9.31 11.35
C ASP A 114 21.98 9.46 10.13
N MET A 115 21.43 9.81 8.96
CA MET A 115 22.21 10.14 7.75
C MET A 115 22.54 11.63 7.60
N GLY A 116 22.15 12.48 8.56
CA GLY A 116 22.40 13.92 8.54
C GLY A 116 21.35 14.76 7.81
N TYR A 117 20.20 14.18 7.41
CA TYR A 117 19.13 14.88 6.72
C TYR A 117 17.99 15.24 7.67
N PHE A 118 18.17 16.24 8.51
CA PHE A 118 17.19 16.69 9.47
C PHE A 118 15.97 17.33 8.78
N GLY A 119 14.76 17.03 9.31
CA GLY A 119 13.50 17.57 8.78
C GLY A 119 13.09 17.03 7.41
N HIS A 120 13.69 15.91 6.97
CA HIS A 120 13.29 15.28 5.73
C HIS A 120 11.89 14.65 5.84
N ILE A 121 11.02 14.91 4.85
CA ILE A 121 9.71 14.30 4.75
C ILE A 121 9.87 12.79 4.56
N ASN A 122 9.15 12.00 5.35
CA ASN A 122 9.28 10.56 5.35
C ASN A 122 7.91 9.87 5.22
N CYS A 123 7.94 8.58 4.86
CA CYS A 123 6.73 7.81 4.58
C CYS A 123 5.86 7.63 5.81
N SER A 124 6.45 7.38 6.98
CA SER A 124 5.70 7.17 8.23
C SER A 124 4.89 8.40 8.63
N GLU A 125 5.45 9.60 8.50
CA GLU A 125 4.73 10.86 8.74
C GLU A 125 3.62 11.09 7.72
N ASN A 126 3.87 10.80 6.43
CA ASN A 126 2.87 10.90 5.38
C ASN A 126 1.68 9.97 5.63
N PHE A 127 1.91 8.72 6.01
CA PHE A 127 0.84 7.78 6.36
C PHE A 127 0.04 8.25 7.58
N ASN A 128 0.72 8.67 8.65
CA ASN A 128 0.06 9.20 9.83
C ASN A 128 -0.79 10.44 9.52
N TYR A 129 -0.28 11.34 8.70
CA TYR A 129 -1.02 12.52 8.27
C TYR A 129 -2.27 12.13 7.47
N ALA A 130 -2.14 11.22 6.52
CA ALA A 130 -3.25 10.76 5.70
C ALA A 130 -4.35 10.07 6.55
N LEU A 131 -3.97 9.21 7.49
CA LEU A 131 -4.90 8.53 8.40
C LEU A 131 -5.64 9.51 9.33
N LYS A 132 -4.95 10.50 9.88
CA LYS A 132 -5.57 11.52 10.74
C LYS A 132 -6.61 12.37 10.01
N ASN A 133 -6.51 12.52 8.70
CA ASN A 133 -7.42 13.30 7.88
C ASN A 133 -8.54 12.44 7.23
N MET A 134 -8.60 11.15 7.51
CA MET A 134 -9.78 10.34 7.22
C MET A 134 -10.95 10.80 8.10
N LYS A 135 -12.04 11.16 7.46
CA LYS A 135 -13.30 11.51 8.15
C LYS A 135 -14.27 10.36 8.10
#